data_28df5072affef5190b3fbbfb6a6fac47
#
_entry.id   28df5072affef5190b3fbbfb6a6fac47
#
_cell.length_a   1.000
_cell.length_b   1.000
_cell.length_c   1.000
_cell.angle_alpha   90.00
_cell.angle_beta   90.00
_cell.angle_gamma   90.00
#
_symmetry.space_group_name_H-M   'P 1'
#
loop_
_entity.id
_entity.type
_entity.pdbx_description
1 polymer ?
#
loop_
_entity_poly.entity_id
_entity_poly.type
_entity_poly.pdbx_seq_one_letter_code
_entity_poly.pdbx_strand_id
1 'polypeptide(L)' 'MRIIRLKEVVDLTGLARSTIYKFISGDSFPKPISLGDRCVGWLESEVHEWILDKVKERDKVVSEST' A
#
# COMPACT_ATOMS: atom_id res chain seq x y z
N MET A 1 4.26 -5.53 -15.60
CA MET A 1 3.59 -5.94 -14.35
C MET A 1 4.60 -6.57 -13.41
N ARG A 2 4.64 -6.13 -12.19
CA ARG A 2 5.59 -6.65 -11.21
C ARG A 2 4.86 -6.97 -9.91
N ILE A 3 5.17 -8.15 -9.36
CA ILE A 3 4.65 -8.57 -8.05
C ILE A 3 5.73 -8.32 -7.00
N ILE A 4 5.33 -7.70 -5.90
CA ILE A 4 6.24 -7.46 -4.78
C ILE A 4 5.72 -8.16 -3.54
N ARG A 5 6.63 -8.46 -2.63
CA ARG A 5 6.32 -9.19 -1.41
C ARG A 5 6.17 -8.21 -0.24
N LEU A 6 5.69 -8.72 0.87
CA LEU A 6 5.44 -7.88 2.05
C LEU A 6 6.63 -7.04 2.47
N LYS A 7 7.82 -7.61 2.42
CA LYS A 7 9.03 -6.86 2.79
C LYS A 7 9.18 -5.62 1.92
N GLU A 8 8.95 -5.76 0.62
CA GLU A 8 9.05 -4.63 -0.30
C GLU A 8 7.93 -3.61 -0.06
N VAL A 9 6.74 -4.08 0.28
CA VAL A 9 5.63 -3.20 0.62
C VAL A 9 5.99 -2.37 1.85
N VAL A 10 6.56 -3.00 2.86
CA VAL A 10 7.03 -2.30 4.06
C VAL A 10 8.07 -1.24 3.69
N ASP A 11 9.04 -1.62 2.85
CA ASP A 11 10.10 -0.71 2.43
C ASP A 11 9.56 0.48 1.64
N LEU A 12 8.62 0.23 0.73
CA LEU A 12 8.05 1.28 -0.11
C LEU A 12 7.16 2.24 0.67
N THR A 13 6.38 1.72 1.60
CA THR A 13 5.41 2.54 2.33
C THR A 13 5.95 3.09 3.65
N GLY A 14 6.97 2.45 4.20
CA GLY A 14 7.47 2.82 5.51
C GLY A 14 6.53 2.41 6.65
N LEU A 15 5.52 1.62 6.36
CA LEU A 15 4.56 1.19 7.37
C LEU A 15 4.97 -0.13 8.00
N ALA A 16 4.57 -0.34 9.25
CA ALA A 16 4.77 -1.62 9.92
C ALA A 16 3.84 -2.67 9.31
N ARG A 17 4.22 -3.94 9.42
CA ARG A 17 3.41 -5.04 8.90
C ARG A 17 2.00 -5.03 9.49
N SER A 18 1.90 -4.81 10.79
CA SER A 18 0.60 -4.79 11.45
C SER A 18 -0.30 -3.67 10.92
N THR A 19 0.30 -2.53 10.61
CA THR A 19 -0.44 -1.40 10.04
C THR A 19 -0.95 -1.73 8.65
N ILE A 20 -0.12 -2.39 7.83
CA ILE A 20 -0.52 -2.80 6.49
C ILE A 20 -1.72 -3.74 6.56
N TYR A 21 -1.66 -4.76 7.42
CA TYR A 21 -2.76 -5.69 7.55
C TYR A 21 -4.02 -5.05 8.12
N LYS A 22 -3.85 -4.08 9.00
CA LYS A 22 -4.98 -3.32 9.51
C LYS A 22 -5.68 -2.56 8.38
N PHE A 23 -4.92 -1.93 7.51
CA PHE A 23 -5.47 -1.20 6.37
C PHE A 23 -6.15 -2.16 5.38
N ILE A 24 -5.59 -3.34 5.17
CA ILE A 24 -6.18 -4.35 4.30
C ILE A 24 -7.54 -4.77 4.85
N SER A 25 -7.62 -5.00 6.16
CA SER A 25 -8.88 -5.37 6.81
C SER A 25 -9.94 -4.30 6.69
N GLY A 26 -9.53 -3.04 6.66
CA GLY A 26 -10.44 -1.90 6.52
C GLY A 26 -10.67 -1.48 5.08
N ASP A 27 -10.22 -2.26 4.11
CA ASP A 27 -10.33 -1.94 2.68
C ASP A 27 -9.64 -0.63 2.31
N SER A 28 -8.62 -0.25 3.07
CA SER A 28 -7.88 0.99 2.85
C SER A 28 -6.55 0.78 2.15
N PHE A 29 -6.23 -0.44 1.78
CA PHE A 29 -4.97 -0.80 1.13
C PHE A 29 -5.24 -1.91 0.12
N PRO A 30 -4.47 -1.98 -0.97
CA PRO A 30 -4.67 -3.06 -1.95
C PRO A 30 -4.56 -4.44 -1.32
N LYS A 31 -5.47 -5.31 -1.68
CA LYS A 31 -5.48 -6.65 -1.11
C LYS A 31 -4.39 -7.51 -1.73
N PRO A 32 -3.78 -8.40 -0.94
CA PRO A 32 -2.73 -9.27 -1.48
C PRO A 32 -3.30 -10.26 -2.47
N ILE A 33 -2.46 -10.65 -3.42
CA ILE A 33 -2.79 -11.65 -4.43
C ILE A 33 -2.20 -12.97 -3.97
N SER A 34 -3.01 -14.01 -4.00
CA SER A 34 -2.51 -15.36 -3.67
C SER A 34 -1.63 -15.87 -4.80
N LEU A 35 -0.41 -16.24 -4.47
CA LEU A 35 0.55 -16.77 -5.44
C LEU A 35 0.74 -18.28 -5.30
N GLY A 36 0.00 -18.91 -4.40
CA GLY A 36 0.12 -20.32 -4.11
C GLY A 36 -0.02 -20.57 -2.62
N ASP A 37 0.42 -21.72 -2.16
CA ASP A 37 0.32 -22.06 -0.75
C ASP A 37 1.12 -21.08 0.11
N ARG A 38 0.40 -20.32 0.94
CA ARG A 38 1.00 -19.40 1.90
C ARG A 38 1.88 -18.32 1.27
N CYS A 39 1.76 -18.14 -0.04
CA CYS A 39 2.52 -17.12 -0.75
C CYS A 39 1.58 -16.05 -1.22
N VAL A 40 1.81 -14.82 -0.81
CA VAL A 40 1.02 -13.70 -1.26
C VAL A 40 1.95 -12.59 -1.73
N GLY A 41 1.42 -11.74 -2.58
CA GLY A 41 2.16 -10.59 -3.08
C GLY A 41 1.19 -9.50 -3.47
N TRP A 42 1.74 -8.39 -3.91
CA TRP A 42 0.95 -7.24 -4.35
C TRP A 42 1.44 -6.81 -5.71
N LEU A 43 0.55 -6.26 -6.51
CA LEU A 43 0.99 -5.59 -7.74
C LEU A 43 1.69 -4.30 -7.35
N GLU A 44 2.91 -4.14 -7.83
CA GLU A 44 3.68 -2.93 -7.55
C GLU A 44 2.93 -1.67 -7.98
N SER A 45 2.27 -1.73 -9.13
CA SER A 45 1.50 -0.59 -9.62
C SER A 45 0.37 -0.18 -8.68
N GLU A 46 -0.28 -1.15 -8.06
CA GLU A 46 -1.35 -0.86 -7.11
C GLU A 46 -0.82 -0.19 -5.85
N VAL A 47 0.33 -0.64 -5.38
CA VAL A 47 0.96 -0.03 -4.20
C VAL A 47 1.41 1.39 -4.52
N HIS A 48 2.00 1.60 -5.69
CA HIS A 48 2.39 2.94 -6.14
C HIS A 48 1.19 3.87 -6.24
N GLU A 49 0.09 3.38 -6.80
CA GLU A 49 -1.14 4.18 -6.91
C GLU A 49 -1.67 4.56 -5.54
N TRP A 50 -1.62 3.63 -4.61
CA TRP A 50 -2.06 3.90 -3.23
C TRP A 50 -1.21 5.01 -2.61
N ILE A 51 0.11 4.95 -2.81
CA ILE A 51 1.03 5.97 -2.30
C ILE A 51 0.73 7.32 -2.96
N LEU A 52 0.52 7.32 -4.27
CA LEU A 52 0.20 8.56 -5.00
C LEU A 52 -1.10 9.18 -4.50
N ASP A 53 -2.08 8.35 -4.18
CA ASP A 53 -3.34 8.84 -3.61
C ASP A 53 -3.09 9.52 -2.27
N LYS A 54 -2.20 8.96 -1.45
CA LYS A 54 -1.86 9.57 -0.17
C LYS A 54 -1.12 10.90 -0.36
N VAL A 55 -0.27 10.97 -1.36
CA VAL A 55 0.42 12.21 -1.70
C VAL A 55 -0.58 13.27 -2.12
N LYS A 56 -1.57 12.90 -2.92
CA LYS A 56 -2.62 13.82 -3.37
C LYS A 56 -3.44 14.33 -2.19
N GLU A 57 -3.77 13.44 -1.25
CA GLU A 57 -4.50 13.84 -0.04
C GLU A 57 -3.69 14.85 0.78
N ARG A 58 -2.40 14.59 0.95
CA ARG A 58 -1.52 15.50 1.67
C ARG A 58 -1.47 16.86 0.99
N ASP A 59 -1.29 16.88 -0.33
CA ASP A 59 -1.17 18.13 -1.07
C ASP A 59 -2.45 18.95 -1.00
N LYS A 60 -3.58 18.28 -1.04
CA LYS A 60 -4.87 18.93 -0.89
C LYS A 60 -5.02 19.58 0.47
N VAL A 61 -4.64 18.86 1.53
CA VAL A 61 -4.72 19.38 2.90
C VAL A 61 -3.76 20.54 3.09
N VAL A 62 -2.54 20.41 2.58
CA VAL A 62 -1.53 21.48 2.71
C VAL A 62 -1.99 22.74 2.03
N SER A 63 -2.59 22.66 0.84
CA SER A 63 -3.08 23.86 0.17
C SER A 63 -4.23 24.52 0.91
N GLU A 64 -4.99 23.76 1.68
CA GLU A 64 -6.08 24.33 2.48
C GLU A 64 -5.56 24.97 3.76
N SER A 65 -4.49 24.44 4.32
CA SER A 65 -4.00 24.89 5.61
C SER A 65 -3.08 26.11 5.50
N THR A 66 -2.67 26.47 4.32
CA THR A 66 -1.87 27.67 4.12
C THR A 66 -2.75 28.83 3.70
#